data_a44f319f727ec8eb1b561381120ae61f
#
_entry.id   a44f319f727ec8eb1b561381120ae61f
#
_cell.length_a   1.000
_cell.length_b   1.000
_cell.length_c   1.000
_cell.angle_alpha   90.00
_cell.angle_beta   90.00
_cell.angle_gamma   90.00
#
_symmetry.space_group_name_H-M   'P 1'
#
loop_
_entity.id
_entity.type
_entity.pdbx_description
1 polymer ?
#
loop_
_entity_poly.entity_id
_entity_poly.type
_entity_poly.pdbx_seq_one_letter_code
_entity_poly.pdbx_strand_id
1 'polypeptide(L)'
;MLVNMYDVQEIRSDFPILNRVLPNGKPLVYFDNAATSQKPDTVIDAMTRYYKTYNSNAHRGAHTLADEATTALETARESIASFFGADPSNLIYTSGTTEAINLVAYAWARRNLSEGDAVVLTEMEHHADIVPWQELSKEIGIELRYVPLDLGRMCLDMEAYKHALPGAKLVCVVHTSNV
;
A
#
# COMPACT_ATOMS: atom_id res chain seq x y z
N MET A 1 -7.84 -14.11 -30.45
CA MET A 1 -6.93 -13.06 -30.00
C MET A 1 -5.94 -13.70 -29.05
N LEU A 2 -4.70 -13.92 -29.47
CA LEU A 2 -3.66 -14.41 -28.58
C LEU A 2 -3.40 -13.29 -27.56
N VAL A 3 -3.74 -13.55 -26.31
CA VAL A 3 -3.27 -12.75 -25.17
C VAL A 3 -1.74 -12.76 -25.30
N ASN A 4 -1.13 -11.59 -25.41
CA ASN A 4 0.33 -11.46 -25.33
C ASN A 4 0.76 -12.22 -24.08
N MET A 5 1.42 -13.37 -24.30
CA MET A 5 1.93 -14.13 -23.16
C MET A 5 2.98 -13.26 -22.48
N TYR A 6 2.75 -13.03 -21.22
CA TYR A 6 3.65 -12.33 -20.31
C TYR A 6 5.02 -13.01 -20.38
N ASP A 7 6.04 -12.33 -20.91
CA ASP A 7 7.38 -12.89 -20.91
C ASP A 7 7.99 -12.78 -19.53
N VAL A 8 7.84 -13.86 -18.77
CA VAL A 8 8.35 -13.94 -17.39
C VAL A 8 9.88 -13.78 -17.34
N GLN A 9 10.60 -14.21 -18.37
CA GLN A 9 12.07 -14.12 -18.37
C GLN A 9 12.53 -12.68 -18.64
N GLU A 10 11.87 -11.98 -19.53
CA GLU A 10 12.11 -10.57 -19.76
C GLU A 10 11.89 -9.77 -18.47
N ILE A 11 10.74 -9.92 -17.81
CA ILE A 11 10.44 -9.22 -16.55
C ILE A 11 11.40 -9.63 -15.43
N ARG A 12 11.76 -10.93 -15.35
CA ARG A 12 12.74 -11.38 -14.36
C ARG A 12 14.10 -10.71 -14.51
N SER A 13 14.50 -10.40 -15.73
CA SER A 13 15.80 -9.78 -16.02
C SER A 13 15.92 -8.37 -15.41
N ASP A 14 14.81 -7.67 -15.19
CA ASP A 14 14.78 -6.36 -14.54
C ASP A 14 15.15 -6.40 -13.05
N PHE A 15 15.09 -7.59 -12.43
CA PHE A 15 15.32 -7.76 -10.99
C PHE A 15 16.67 -8.45 -10.72
N PRO A 16 17.77 -7.70 -10.46
CA PRO A 16 19.10 -8.24 -10.36
C PRO A 16 19.26 -9.29 -9.24
N ILE A 17 18.52 -9.16 -8.15
CA ILE A 17 18.55 -10.13 -7.05
C ILE A 17 18.13 -11.54 -7.48
N LEU A 18 17.24 -11.67 -8.48
CA LEU A 18 16.74 -12.96 -8.95
C LEU A 18 17.79 -13.77 -9.74
N ASN A 19 18.90 -13.12 -10.12
CA ASN A 19 20.06 -13.78 -10.76
C ASN A 19 21.03 -14.39 -9.74
N ARG A 20 20.75 -14.21 -8.43
CA ARG A 20 21.62 -14.71 -7.35
C ARG A 20 21.62 -16.24 -7.30
N VAL A 21 22.82 -16.82 -7.21
CA VAL A 21 23.01 -18.22 -6.86
C VAL A 21 23.29 -18.32 -5.36
N LEU A 22 22.59 -19.23 -4.70
CA LEU A 22 22.72 -19.47 -3.26
C LEU A 22 24.01 -20.25 -2.95
N PRO A 23 24.50 -20.25 -1.68
CA PRO A 23 25.72 -20.98 -1.29
C PRO A 23 25.69 -22.49 -1.60
N ASN A 24 24.50 -23.08 -1.73
CA ASN A 24 24.29 -24.48 -2.10
C ASN A 24 24.30 -24.73 -3.62
N GLY A 25 24.65 -23.72 -4.43
CA GLY A 25 24.70 -23.78 -5.90
C GLY A 25 23.34 -23.70 -6.59
N LYS A 26 22.24 -23.50 -5.86
CA LYS A 26 20.90 -23.40 -6.45
C LYS A 26 20.53 -21.95 -6.77
N PRO A 27 19.72 -21.70 -7.83
CA PRO A 27 19.20 -20.36 -8.10
C PRO A 27 18.27 -19.90 -6.97
N LEU A 28 18.21 -18.59 -6.75
CA LEU A 28 17.27 -18.00 -5.81
C LEU A 28 15.81 -18.22 -6.29
N VAL A 29 15.00 -18.78 -5.40
CA VAL A 29 13.54 -18.80 -5.51
C VAL A 29 12.99 -17.91 -4.39
N TYR A 30 12.20 -16.90 -4.75
CA TYR A 30 11.67 -15.91 -3.80
C TYR A 30 10.15 -15.82 -3.92
N PHE A 31 9.42 -16.15 -2.84
CA PHE A 31 7.96 -16.14 -2.77
C PHE A 31 7.41 -15.29 -1.61
N ASP A 32 8.25 -14.47 -1.00
CA ASP A 32 7.89 -13.64 0.15
C ASP A 32 7.62 -12.17 -0.23
N ASN A 33 6.97 -11.96 -1.38
CA ASN A 33 6.66 -10.60 -1.86
C ASN A 33 5.61 -9.89 -1.00
N ALA A 34 4.79 -10.62 -0.23
CA ALA A 34 3.84 -10.04 0.71
C ALA A 34 4.57 -9.26 1.82
N ALA A 35 5.69 -9.77 2.31
CA ALA A 35 6.52 -9.09 3.30
C ALA A 35 7.40 -8.01 2.65
N THR A 36 8.07 -8.32 1.54
CA THR A 36 9.00 -7.40 0.87
C THR A 36 9.07 -7.69 -0.62
N SER A 37 8.68 -6.73 -1.45
CA SER A 37 8.87 -6.79 -2.89
C SER A 37 10.32 -6.51 -3.27
N GLN A 38 10.88 -7.31 -4.18
CA GLN A 38 12.20 -7.05 -4.76
C GLN A 38 12.16 -5.79 -5.64
N LYS A 39 13.32 -5.17 -5.84
CA LYS A 39 13.43 -3.90 -6.56
C LYS A 39 14.03 -4.13 -7.94
N PRO A 40 13.40 -3.62 -9.01
CA PRO A 40 14.00 -3.63 -10.34
C PRO A 40 15.16 -2.63 -10.44
N ASP A 41 16.04 -2.84 -11.42
CA ASP A 41 17.20 -1.96 -11.68
C ASP A 41 16.78 -0.50 -11.85
N THR A 42 15.66 -0.23 -12.51
CA THR A 42 15.13 1.13 -12.69
C THR A 42 14.90 1.88 -11.37
N VAL A 43 14.45 1.18 -10.32
CA VAL A 43 14.25 1.77 -8.98
C VAL A 43 15.60 1.98 -8.29
N ILE A 44 16.49 0.99 -8.36
CA ILE A 44 17.84 1.07 -7.76
C ILE A 44 18.63 2.23 -8.39
N ASP A 45 18.58 2.34 -9.70
CA ASP A 45 19.27 3.39 -10.46
C ASP A 45 18.68 4.78 -10.18
N ALA A 46 17.36 4.90 -10.07
CA ALA A 46 16.71 6.17 -9.72
C ALA A 46 17.16 6.66 -8.34
N MET A 47 17.20 5.78 -7.35
CA MET A 47 17.69 6.12 -6.01
C MET A 47 19.19 6.48 -6.03
N THR A 48 19.99 5.70 -6.74
CA THR A 48 21.43 5.92 -6.87
C THR A 48 21.70 7.26 -7.55
N ARG A 49 20.98 7.58 -8.62
CA ARG A 49 21.09 8.85 -9.34
C ARG A 49 20.72 10.03 -8.45
N TYR A 50 19.60 9.92 -7.70
CA TYR A 50 19.19 10.96 -6.75
C TYR A 50 20.32 11.31 -5.78
N TYR A 51 20.85 10.31 -5.08
CA TYR A 51 21.92 10.54 -4.10
C TYR A 51 23.23 11.06 -4.72
N LYS A 52 23.56 10.67 -5.95
CA LYS A 52 24.80 11.07 -6.60
C LYS A 52 24.73 12.46 -7.29
N THR A 53 23.54 12.95 -7.66
CA THR A 53 23.44 14.09 -8.56
C THR A 53 22.63 15.26 -8.02
N TYR A 54 21.50 15.05 -7.35
CA TYR A 54 20.61 16.14 -6.92
C TYR A 54 19.96 15.92 -5.56
N ASN A 55 20.61 15.19 -4.67
CA ASN A 55 20.12 15.01 -3.30
C ASN A 55 20.04 16.35 -2.58
N SER A 56 18.84 16.81 -2.32
CA SER A 56 18.58 18.08 -1.64
C SER A 56 17.21 18.07 -0.97
N ASN A 57 16.95 19.10 -0.15
CA ASN A 57 15.69 19.32 0.51
C ASN A 57 14.68 19.92 -0.48
N ALA A 58 13.72 19.10 -0.93
CA ALA A 58 12.65 19.56 -1.82
C ALA A 58 11.82 20.66 -1.18
N HIS A 59 11.30 21.59 -1.99
CA HIS A 59 10.44 22.74 -1.65
C HIS A 59 11.06 23.84 -0.77
N ARG A 60 12.28 23.69 -0.25
CA ARG A 60 12.83 24.62 0.75
C ARG A 60 14.16 25.25 0.40
N GLY A 61 14.79 24.83 -0.68
CA GLY A 61 16.07 25.37 -1.11
C GLY A 61 15.90 26.38 -2.25
N ALA A 62 16.69 27.47 -2.22
CA ALA A 62 16.74 28.44 -3.31
C ALA A 62 18.02 28.22 -4.14
N HIS A 63 18.23 27.00 -4.63
CA HIS A 63 19.37 26.60 -5.43
C HIS A 63 19.03 25.42 -6.34
N THR A 64 19.81 25.23 -7.40
CA THR A 64 19.58 24.27 -8.50
C THR A 64 19.24 22.83 -8.00
N LEU A 65 19.99 22.30 -7.03
CA LEU A 65 19.73 20.95 -6.53
C LEU A 65 18.36 20.83 -5.85
N ALA A 66 17.89 21.87 -5.16
CA ALA A 66 16.58 21.88 -4.55
C ALA A 66 15.46 21.96 -5.58
N ASP A 67 15.67 22.70 -6.68
CA ASP A 67 14.73 22.80 -7.79
C ASP A 67 14.62 21.45 -8.51
N GLU A 68 15.75 20.79 -8.78
CA GLU A 68 15.80 19.46 -9.38
C GLU A 68 15.11 18.41 -8.51
N ALA A 69 15.40 18.41 -7.20
CA ALA A 69 14.75 17.48 -6.25
C ALA A 69 13.24 17.72 -6.14
N THR A 70 12.81 18.99 -6.13
CA THR A 70 11.39 19.36 -6.13
C THR A 70 10.70 18.91 -7.40
N THR A 71 11.30 19.18 -8.54
CA THR A 71 10.75 18.77 -9.85
C THR A 71 10.59 17.26 -9.94
N ALA A 72 11.62 16.50 -9.50
CA ALA A 72 11.55 15.04 -9.51
C ALA A 72 10.44 14.51 -8.59
N LEU A 73 10.27 15.08 -7.39
CA LEU A 73 9.22 14.70 -6.44
C LEU A 73 7.82 14.98 -7.00
N GLU A 74 7.60 16.18 -7.57
CA GLU A 74 6.28 16.54 -8.11
C GLU A 74 5.94 15.76 -9.38
N THR A 75 6.91 15.51 -10.26
CA THR A 75 6.71 14.62 -11.43
C THR A 75 6.33 13.20 -10.99
N ALA A 76 6.96 12.68 -9.95
CA ALA A 76 6.59 11.38 -9.39
C ALA A 76 5.16 11.41 -8.80
N ARG A 77 4.79 12.48 -8.10
CA ARG A 77 3.43 12.69 -7.55
C ARG A 77 2.39 12.67 -8.65
N GLU A 78 2.60 13.44 -9.71
CA GLU A 78 1.70 13.49 -10.87
C GLU A 78 1.55 12.12 -11.55
N SER A 79 2.64 11.40 -11.72
CA SER A 79 2.65 10.07 -12.33
C SER A 79 1.86 9.05 -11.52
N ILE A 80 2.06 9.04 -10.19
CA ILE A 80 1.34 8.13 -9.28
C ILE A 80 -0.15 8.49 -9.23
N ALA A 81 -0.47 9.78 -9.09
CA ALA A 81 -1.85 10.24 -9.05
C ALA A 81 -2.59 9.89 -10.35
N SER A 82 -1.95 10.11 -11.50
CA SER A 82 -2.49 9.75 -12.81
C SER A 82 -2.77 8.25 -12.94
N PHE A 83 -1.88 7.40 -12.41
CA PHE A 83 -2.07 5.94 -12.41
C PHE A 83 -3.33 5.53 -11.64
N PHE A 84 -3.65 6.22 -10.54
CA PHE A 84 -4.85 5.97 -9.74
C PHE A 84 -6.07 6.79 -10.20
N GLY A 85 -5.96 7.62 -11.23
CA GLY A 85 -7.04 8.50 -11.66
C GLY A 85 -7.40 9.58 -10.62
N ALA A 86 -6.43 9.98 -9.79
CA ALA A 86 -6.60 10.95 -8.71
C ALA A 86 -5.95 12.29 -9.04
N ASP A 87 -6.37 13.35 -8.32
CA ASP A 87 -5.66 14.63 -8.35
C ASP A 87 -4.34 14.52 -7.55
N PRO A 88 -3.20 15.04 -8.05
CA PRO A 88 -1.93 15.02 -7.33
C PRO A 88 -1.99 15.61 -5.92
N SER A 89 -2.85 16.60 -5.68
CA SER A 89 -3.04 17.21 -4.35
C SER A 89 -3.67 16.26 -3.32
N ASN A 90 -4.32 15.19 -3.78
CA ASN A 90 -4.92 14.17 -2.92
C ASN A 90 -3.94 13.04 -2.56
N LEU A 91 -2.72 13.04 -3.10
CA LEU A 91 -1.72 12.03 -2.82
C LEU A 91 -0.89 12.41 -1.59
N ILE A 92 -0.88 11.53 -0.61
CA ILE A 92 -0.06 11.67 0.61
C ILE A 92 0.98 10.55 0.65
N TYR A 93 2.26 10.91 0.72
CA TYR A 93 3.33 9.95 0.92
C TYR A 93 3.44 9.54 2.39
N THR A 94 3.57 8.25 2.62
CA THR A 94 3.82 7.66 3.94
C THR A 94 4.98 6.67 3.86
N SER A 95 5.51 6.26 5.00
CA SER A 95 6.58 5.25 5.07
C SER A 95 6.07 3.83 4.78
N GLY A 96 4.74 3.63 4.73
CA GLY A 96 4.10 2.36 4.43
C GLY A 96 2.65 2.31 4.85
N THR A 97 1.97 1.20 4.57
CA THR A 97 0.54 1.01 4.81
C THR A 97 0.16 1.20 6.29
N THR A 98 0.99 0.74 7.22
CA THR A 98 0.74 0.91 8.66
C THR A 98 0.63 2.39 9.04
N GLU A 99 1.54 3.24 8.56
CA GLU A 99 1.45 4.68 8.79
C GLU A 99 0.23 5.27 8.10
N ALA A 100 -0.07 4.87 6.86
CA ALA A 100 -1.22 5.38 6.12
C ALA A 100 -2.55 5.11 6.83
N ILE A 101 -2.76 3.88 7.31
CA ILE A 101 -3.97 3.51 8.03
C ILE A 101 -4.06 4.27 9.37
N ASN A 102 -2.96 4.34 10.12
CA ASN A 102 -2.94 5.13 11.36
C ASN A 102 -3.20 6.61 11.09
N LEU A 103 -2.68 7.18 10.00
CA LEU A 103 -2.98 8.55 9.61
C LEU A 103 -4.49 8.76 9.37
N VAL A 104 -5.16 7.83 8.68
CA VAL A 104 -6.62 7.86 8.50
C VAL A 104 -7.34 7.77 9.85
N ALA A 105 -6.94 6.86 10.72
CA ALA A 105 -7.53 6.69 12.05
C ALA A 105 -7.38 7.94 12.91
N TYR A 106 -6.18 8.54 12.95
CA TYR A 106 -5.89 9.71 13.78
C TYR A 106 -6.41 11.03 13.21
N ALA A 107 -6.23 11.26 11.90
CA ALA A 107 -6.55 12.55 11.29
C ALA A 107 -7.99 12.65 10.83
N TRP A 108 -8.55 11.58 10.26
CA TRP A 108 -9.90 11.59 9.71
C TRP A 108 -10.93 10.95 10.64
N ALA A 109 -10.71 9.71 11.11
CA ALA A 109 -11.73 8.97 11.82
C ALA A 109 -12.11 9.62 13.15
N ARG A 110 -11.16 10.09 13.93
CA ARG A 110 -11.43 10.81 15.20
C ARG A 110 -12.26 12.10 15.05
N ARG A 111 -12.29 12.67 13.85
CA ARG A 111 -13.08 13.90 13.57
C ARG A 111 -14.42 13.61 12.95
N ASN A 112 -14.57 12.47 12.30
CA ASN A 112 -15.72 12.15 11.45
C ASN A 112 -16.54 10.98 11.98
N LEU A 113 -16.01 10.21 12.93
CA LEU A 113 -16.72 9.11 13.58
C LEU A 113 -17.11 9.47 15.01
N SER A 114 -18.25 8.96 15.45
CA SER A 114 -18.82 9.12 16.78
C SER A 114 -19.21 7.76 17.36
N GLU A 115 -19.58 7.73 18.65
CA GLU A 115 -20.11 6.55 19.31
C GLU A 115 -21.26 5.93 18.50
N GLY A 116 -21.21 4.62 18.26
CA GLY A 116 -22.18 3.87 17.48
C GLY A 116 -22.01 3.91 15.96
N ASP A 117 -21.11 4.74 15.42
CA ASP A 117 -20.78 4.69 13.99
C ASP A 117 -20.06 3.37 13.67
N ALA A 118 -20.44 2.73 12.56
CA ALA A 118 -19.89 1.42 12.19
C ALA A 118 -18.70 1.53 11.24
N VAL A 119 -17.66 0.73 11.54
CA VAL A 119 -16.52 0.44 10.68
C VAL A 119 -16.56 -1.04 10.34
N VAL A 120 -16.57 -1.35 9.03
CA VAL A 120 -16.58 -2.73 8.52
C VAL A 120 -15.15 -3.14 8.21
N LEU A 121 -14.78 -4.32 8.69
CA LEU A 121 -13.48 -4.97 8.49
C LEU A 121 -13.69 -6.38 7.93
N THR A 122 -12.69 -6.95 7.26
CA THR A 122 -12.72 -8.37 6.93
C THR A 122 -11.84 -9.18 7.88
N GLU A 123 -12.12 -10.48 8.03
CA GLU A 123 -11.26 -11.39 8.80
C GLU A 123 -9.89 -11.62 8.11
N MET A 124 -9.75 -11.19 6.86
CA MET A 124 -8.51 -11.28 6.08
C MET A 124 -7.55 -10.11 6.30
N GLU A 125 -7.94 -9.11 7.11
CA GLU A 125 -7.14 -7.91 7.29
C GLU A 125 -5.82 -8.19 8.03
N HIS A 126 -4.78 -7.48 7.63
CA HIS A 126 -3.54 -7.43 8.38
C HIS A 126 -3.76 -6.66 9.70
N HIS A 127 -3.04 -7.02 10.77
CA HIS A 127 -3.12 -6.34 12.07
C HIS A 127 -2.99 -4.82 11.98
N ALA A 128 -2.22 -4.31 11.02
CA ALA A 128 -2.11 -2.86 10.77
C ALA A 128 -3.45 -2.21 10.40
N ASP A 129 -4.39 -2.99 9.85
CA ASP A 129 -5.76 -2.54 9.49
C ASP A 129 -6.85 -3.10 10.42
N ILE A 130 -6.47 -3.65 11.54
CA ILE A 130 -7.40 -4.08 12.61
C ILE A 130 -7.17 -3.26 13.88
N VAL A 131 -5.93 -3.25 14.36
CA VAL A 131 -5.59 -2.69 15.67
C VAL A 131 -5.94 -1.20 15.82
N PRO A 132 -5.69 -0.31 14.84
CA PRO A 132 -6.06 1.09 14.98
C PRO A 132 -7.57 1.31 15.20
N TRP A 133 -8.40 0.50 14.56
CA TRP A 133 -9.86 0.56 14.72
C TRP A 133 -10.32 -0.01 16.06
N GLN A 134 -9.68 -1.07 16.55
CA GLN A 134 -9.94 -1.59 17.88
C GLN A 134 -9.60 -0.57 18.98
N GLU A 135 -8.48 0.13 18.85
CA GLU A 135 -8.13 1.20 19.79
C GLU A 135 -9.11 2.37 19.69
N LEU A 136 -9.50 2.76 18.48
CA LEU A 136 -10.48 3.81 18.27
C LEU A 136 -11.87 3.41 18.82
N SER A 137 -12.27 2.14 18.70
CA SER A 137 -13.50 1.61 19.29
C SER A 137 -13.51 1.74 20.82
N LYS A 138 -12.39 1.46 21.48
CA LYS A 138 -12.25 1.65 22.93
C LYS A 138 -12.28 3.12 23.33
N GLU A 139 -11.74 4.00 22.48
CA GLU A 139 -11.60 5.42 22.77
C GLU A 139 -12.91 6.20 22.60
N ILE A 140 -13.63 5.98 21.49
CA ILE A 140 -14.82 6.77 21.12
C ILE A 140 -16.09 5.93 20.88
N GLY A 141 -16.05 4.62 21.08
CA GLY A 141 -17.24 3.76 21.04
C GLY A 141 -17.77 3.43 19.66
N ILE A 142 -16.93 3.42 18.61
CA ILE A 142 -17.35 2.95 17.28
C ILE A 142 -17.64 1.44 17.31
N GLU A 143 -18.61 1.02 16.50
CA GLU A 143 -18.94 -0.39 16.26
C GLU A 143 -18.00 -0.99 15.22
N LEU A 144 -17.38 -2.15 15.52
CA LEU A 144 -16.60 -2.91 14.55
C LEU A 144 -17.42 -4.10 14.06
N ARG A 145 -17.63 -4.16 12.74
CA ARG A 145 -18.33 -5.26 12.08
C ARG A 145 -17.34 -6.06 11.24
N TYR A 146 -17.19 -7.34 11.58
CA TYR A 146 -16.27 -8.22 10.86
C TYR A 146 -17.02 -9.06 9.83
N VAL A 147 -16.50 -9.08 8.61
CA VAL A 147 -16.98 -9.94 7.52
C VAL A 147 -16.19 -11.24 7.57
N PRO A 148 -16.84 -12.38 7.81
CA PRO A 148 -16.17 -13.67 7.94
C PRO A 148 -15.72 -14.24 6.61
N LEU A 149 -14.85 -15.26 6.67
CA LEU A 149 -14.45 -16.08 5.54
C LEU A 149 -15.43 -17.24 5.32
N ASP A 150 -15.84 -17.46 4.09
CA ASP A 150 -16.40 -18.72 3.64
C ASP A 150 -15.25 -19.71 3.39
N LEU A 151 -14.97 -20.52 4.40
CA LEU A 151 -13.88 -21.51 4.35
C LEU A 151 -14.13 -22.62 3.31
N GLY A 152 -15.38 -22.85 2.90
CA GLY A 152 -15.70 -23.84 1.86
C GLY A 152 -15.35 -23.34 0.46
N ARG A 153 -15.43 -22.03 0.24
CA ARG A 153 -15.11 -21.36 -1.03
C ARG A 153 -13.76 -20.67 -1.01
N MET A 154 -13.11 -20.57 0.14
CA MET A 154 -11.85 -19.82 0.34
C MET A 154 -11.96 -18.37 -0.15
N CYS A 155 -13.04 -17.69 0.20
CA CYS A 155 -13.30 -16.30 -0.14
C CYS A 155 -14.09 -15.58 0.98
N LEU A 156 -14.26 -14.27 0.87
CA LEU A 156 -15.12 -13.53 1.81
C LEU A 156 -16.58 -13.96 1.64
N ASP A 157 -17.31 -14.03 2.76
CA ASP A 157 -18.75 -14.19 2.77
C ASP A 157 -19.41 -12.89 2.27
N MET A 158 -19.77 -12.87 0.99
CA MET A 158 -20.35 -11.70 0.32
C MET A 158 -21.77 -11.36 0.81
N GLU A 159 -22.50 -12.32 1.37
CA GLU A 159 -23.81 -12.05 1.97
C GLU A 159 -23.63 -11.37 3.36
N ALA A 160 -22.71 -11.87 4.18
CA ALA A 160 -22.33 -11.21 5.42
C ALA A 160 -21.78 -9.80 5.15
N TYR A 161 -20.97 -9.63 4.10
CA TYR A 161 -20.49 -8.29 3.68
C TYR A 161 -21.66 -7.32 3.39
N LYS A 162 -22.61 -7.75 2.58
CA LYS A 162 -23.80 -6.91 2.27
C LYS A 162 -24.60 -6.55 3.52
N HIS A 163 -24.69 -7.47 4.48
CA HIS A 163 -25.38 -7.23 5.76
C HIS A 163 -24.61 -6.28 6.68
N ALA A 164 -23.29 -6.24 6.58
CA ALA A 164 -22.46 -5.36 7.40
C ALA A 164 -22.44 -3.91 6.92
N LEU A 165 -22.73 -3.64 5.62
CA LEU A 165 -22.61 -2.32 5.01
C LEU A 165 -23.66 -1.27 5.47
N PRO A 166 -24.95 -1.61 5.73
CA PRO A 166 -25.93 -0.60 6.07
C PRO A 166 -25.50 0.26 7.27
N GLY A 167 -25.44 1.57 7.07
CA GLY A 167 -25.02 2.54 8.09
C GLY A 167 -23.50 2.57 8.38
N ALA A 168 -22.70 1.79 7.69
CA ALA A 168 -21.25 1.86 7.83
C ALA A 168 -20.70 3.21 7.33
N LYS A 169 -19.79 3.78 8.09
CA LYS A 169 -19.11 5.04 7.77
C LYS A 169 -17.76 4.81 7.08
N LEU A 170 -17.16 3.66 7.34
CA LEU A 170 -15.88 3.27 6.79
C LEU A 170 -15.87 1.76 6.51
N VAL A 171 -15.22 1.38 5.43
CA VAL A 171 -14.98 -0.02 5.06
C VAL A 171 -13.50 -0.21 4.79
N CYS A 172 -12.88 -1.16 5.48
CA CYS A 172 -11.50 -1.54 5.31
C CYS A 172 -11.45 -2.93 4.67
N VAL A 173 -10.78 -3.04 3.53
CA VAL A 173 -10.72 -4.28 2.76
C VAL A 173 -9.34 -4.46 2.15
N VAL A 174 -8.66 -5.54 2.50
CA VAL A 174 -7.42 -5.91 1.85
C VAL A 174 -7.70 -6.41 0.42
N HIS A 175 -6.98 -5.87 -0.56
CA HIS A 175 -7.13 -6.31 -1.97
C HIS A 175 -6.58 -7.73 -2.17
N THR A 176 -5.44 -8.04 -1.56
CA THR A 176 -4.81 -9.36 -1.61
C THR A 176 -4.21 -9.65 -0.24
N SER A 177 -4.77 -10.62 0.48
CA SER A 177 -4.28 -11.03 1.79
C SER A 177 -3.08 -11.98 1.68
N ASN A 178 -2.24 -11.97 2.72
CA ASN A 178 -1.16 -12.93 2.91
C ASN A 178 -1.56 -14.17 3.75
N VAL A 179 -2.82 -14.26 4.12
CA VAL A 179 -3.42 -15.39 4.85
C VAL A 179 -4.44 -16.11 4.00
#